data_a62435218f6cfcb0c7416c25bcb29e75
#
_entry.id   a62435218f6cfcb0c7416c25bcb29e75
#
_cell.length_a   1.000
_cell.length_b   1.000
_cell.length_c   1.000
_cell.angle_alpha   90.00
_cell.angle_beta   90.00
_cell.angle_gamma   90.00
#
_symmetry.space_group_name_H-M   'P 1'
#
loop_
_entity.id
_entity.type
_entity.pdbx_description
1 polymer ?
#
loop_
_entity_poly.entity_id
_entity_poly.type
_entity_poly.pdbx_seq_one_letter_code
_entity_poly.pdbx_strand_id
1 'polypeptide(L)'
;MVKKFTFKPSTASNLCISVKPLLIIIIIISMLFLSACNIGLSKSSAEHIEKSVVYAEKKEIDPAFLMQNLAIVSVGDSLTQGVGDSTGKGGYVPYTETLLEKERGIGDASFANYGVRGNRSDQLLKKLKTEEVKASIAEADLVLVTIGGNDIMKVVRENFTALNLQAFAQQKKTYEKNLQDVLQTIKEYNPRVKIGLIGLYNPFLTWFSDIREIDEIMSDWNQTSKTMLSQYSNTFFVDVDDIFQTEGENLLYTDYFHPNDQGYEKMGNRIYEVVKERALTDILLEKSMDS
;
A
#
# COMPACT_ATOMS: atom_id res chain seq x y z
N MET A 1 -39.41 -61.01 -51.33
CA MET A 1 -40.72 -61.65 -51.71
C MET A 1 -41.83 -60.67 -51.32
N VAL A 2 -42.47 -60.11 -52.33
CA VAL A 2 -43.44 -58.97 -52.28
C VAL A 2 -44.81 -59.50 -52.06
N LYS A 3 -45.61 -58.89 -51.17
CA LYS A 3 -47.09 -59.00 -51.27
C LYS A 3 -47.67 -57.59 -51.17
N LYS A 4 -48.19 -57.17 -52.32
CA LYS A 4 -49.12 -56.05 -52.46
C LYS A 4 -50.50 -56.48 -51.94
N PHE A 5 -51.16 -55.64 -51.16
CA PHE A 5 -52.59 -55.72 -50.93
C PHE A 5 -53.23 -54.44 -51.48
N THR A 6 -54.10 -54.62 -52.37
CA THR A 6 -55.00 -53.65 -52.96
C THR A 6 -56.32 -53.66 -52.23
N PHE A 7 -56.80 -52.49 -51.81
CA PHE A 7 -58.14 -52.35 -51.27
C PHE A 7 -59.04 -51.54 -52.22
N LYS A 8 -60.20 -52.03 -52.48
CA LYS A 8 -61.21 -51.46 -53.35
C LYS A 8 -62.08 -50.47 -52.55
N PRO A 9 -62.60 -49.39 -53.17
CA PRO A 9 -63.42 -48.43 -52.45
C PRO A 9 -64.88 -48.89 -52.38
N SER A 10 -65.49 -48.64 -51.23
CA SER A 10 -66.94 -48.81 -50.99
C SER A 10 -67.67 -47.49 -51.15
N THR A 11 -68.70 -47.46 -51.91
CA THR A 11 -69.58 -46.32 -52.15
C THR A 11 -70.45 -46.04 -50.94
N ALA A 12 -70.41 -44.81 -50.40
CA ALA A 12 -71.39 -44.35 -49.41
C ALA A 12 -72.16 -43.13 -49.96
N SER A 13 -73.43 -43.22 -49.86
CA SER A 13 -74.47 -42.33 -50.35
C SER A 13 -74.44 -40.91 -49.74
N ASN A 14 -74.60 -39.91 -50.56
CA ASN A 14 -74.72 -38.49 -50.18
C ASN A 14 -76.04 -38.22 -49.41
N LEU A 15 -75.88 -37.77 -48.18
CA LEU A 15 -76.93 -37.07 -47.44
C LEU A 15 -76.57 -35.57 -47.39
N CYS A 16 -77.18 -34.82 -48.28
CA CYS A 16 -77.00 -33.40 -48.41
C CYS A 16 -77.82 -32.68 -47.33
N ILE A 17 -77.26 -32.41 -46.18
CA ILE A 17 -77.88 -31.56 -45.17
C ILE A 17 -77.34 -30.14 -45.44
N SER A 18 -78.31 -29.25 -45.77
CA SER A 18 -77.99 -27.83 -45.99
C SER A 18 -77.47 -27.20 -44.70
N VAL A 19 -76.17 -26.98 -44.61
CA VAL A 19 -75.49 -26.37 -43.43
C VAL A 19 -75.57 -24.84 -43.42
N LYS A 20 -76.22 -24.22 -44.38
CA LYS A 20 -76.34 -22.78 -44.50
C LYS A 20 -77.01 -22.08 -43.31
N PRO A 21 -78.18 -22.56 -42.78
CA PRO A 21 -78.80 -21.88 -41.64
C PRO A 21 -77.96 -22.04 -40.32
N LEU A 22 -77.31 -23.18 -40.16
CA LEU A 22 -76.49 -23.44 -38.96
C LEU A 22 -75.23 -22.55 -38.89
N LEU A 23 -74.60 -22.33 -40.00
CA LEU A 23 -73.45 -21.49 -40.13
C LEU A 23 -73.77 -20.01 -39.82
N ILE A 24 -74.93 -19.53 -40.26
CA ILE A 24 -75.41 -18.17 -39.98
C ILE A 24 -75.71 -17.98 -38.48
N ILE A 25 -76.30 -18.97 -37.84
CA ILE A 25 -76.56 -18.90 -36.40
C ILE A 25 -75.28 -18.90 -35.59
N ILE A 26 -74.28 -19.68 -35.97
CA ILE A 26 -72.99 -19.71 -35.33
C ILE A 26 -72.28 -18.36 -35.49
N ILE A 27 -72.34 -17.73 -36.65
CA ILE A 27 -71.76 -16.40 -36.88
C ILE A 27 -72.47 -15.33 -36.05
N ILE A 28 -73.79 -15.35 -35.93
CA ILE A 28 -74.55 -14.41 -35.12
C ILE A 28 -74.25 -14.58 -33.63
N ILE A 29 -74.16 -15.82 -33.15
CA ILE A 29 -73.79 -16.12 -31.78
C ILE A 29 -72.34 -15.66 -31.50
N SER A 30 -71.38 -15.84 -32.41
CA SER A 30 -70.00 -15.38 -32.33
C SER A 30 -69.92 -13.87 -32.28
N MET A 31 -70.77 -13.13 -33.05
CA MET A 31 -70.77 -11.64 -32.98
C MET A 31 -71.42 -11.15 -31.70
N LEU A 32 -72.35 -11.84 -31.06
CA LEU A 32 -72.89 -11.46 -29.76
C LEU A 32 -71.89 -11.60 -28.60
N PHE A 33 -71.00 -12.62 -28.72
CA PHE A 33 -69.92 -12.74 -27.72
C PHE A 33 -68.80 -11.73 -27.90
N LEU A 34 -68.60 -11.12 -29.04
CA LEU A 34 -67.65 -10.08 -29.29
C LEU A 34 -68.09 -8.69 -28.78
N SER A 35 -69.36 -8.49 -28.50
CA SER A 35 -69.91 -7.24 -28.03
C SER A 35 -69.96 -7.07 -26.47
N ALA A 36 -69.67 -8.17 -25.74
CA ALA A 36 -69.78 -8.18 -24.28
C ALA A 36 -68.50 -7.77 -23.52
N CYS A 37 -67.44 -7.37 -24.22
CA CYS A 37 -66.18 -6.93 -23.60
C CYS A 37 -65.98 -5.40 -23.62
N ASN A 38 -67.04 -4.61 -23.50
CA ASN A 38 -66.85 -3.18 -23.35
C ASN A 38 -67.66 -2.63 -22.15
N ILE A 39 -67.62 -3.36 -21.02
CA ILE A 39 -67.98 -2.84 -19.73
C ILE A 39 -66.73 -2.19 -19.17
N GLY A 40 -66.76 -0.87 -19.03
CA GLY A 40 -65.68 -0.01 -18.59
C GLY A 40 -64.96 -0.54 -17.35
N LEU A 41 -63.82 -1.18 -17.55
CA LEU A 41 -62.78 -1.10 -16.55
C LEU A 41 -62.17 0.29 -16.70
N SER A 42 -62.48 1.15 -15.73
CA SER A 42 -61.66 2.33 -15.50
C SER A 42 -60.22 1.87 -15.56
N LYS A 43 -59.43 2.45 -16.44
CA LYS A 43 -57.98 2.40 -16.36
C LYS A 43 -57.59 2.97 -15.01
N SER A 44 -57.52 2.13 -13.98
CA SER A 44 -56.55 2.32 -12.96
C SER A 44 -55.21 2.19 -13.74
N SER A 45 -54.61 3.32 -14.00
CA SER A 45 -53.20 3.40 -14.34
C SER A 45 -52.48 2.80 -13.16
N ALA A 46 -52.32 1.46 -13.18
CA ALA A 46 -51.22 0.86 -12.51
C ALA A 46 -49.99 1.43 -13.24
N GLU A 47 -49.52 2.60 -12.77
CA GLU A 47 -48.15 2.92 -12.96
C GLU A 47 -47.39 1.69 -12.52
N HIS A 48 -46.91 0.92 -13.48
CA HIS A 48 -45.77 0.07 -13.30
C HIS A 48 -44.68 1.07 -12.86
N ILE A 49 -44.61 1.31 -11.55
CA ILE A 49 -43.42 1.77 -10.93
C ILE A 49 -42.46 0.61 -11.17
N GLU A 50 -41.79 0.60 -12.32
CA GLU A 50 -40.47 0.00 -12.40
C GLU A 50 -39.71 0.66 -11.29
N LYS A 51 -39.69 0.05 -10.12
CA LYS A 51 -38.62 0.30 -9.18
C LYS A 51 -37.37 -0.09 -9.93
N SER A 52 -36.82 0.88 -10.68
CA SER A 52 -35.43 0.82 -11.00
C SER A 52 -34.75 0.74 -9.63
N VAL A 53 -34.38 -0.47 -9.24
CA VAL A 53 -33.40 -0.64 -8.18
C VAL A 53 -32.16 -0.03 -8.78
N VAL A 54 -32.02 1.29 -8.62
CA VAL A 54 -30.73 1.94 -8.75
C VAL A 54 -29.92 1.24 -7.67
N TYR A 55 -29.12 0.26 -8.10
CA TYR A 55 -28.02 -0.20 -7.27
C TYR A 55 -27.20 1.08 -7.04
N ALA A 56 -27.42 1.72 -5.92
CA ALA A 56 -26.51 2.72 -5.46
C ALA A 56 -25.15 1.98 -5.47
N GLU A 57 -24.25 2.46 -6.30
CA GLU A 57 -22.88 1.96 -6.33
C GLU A 57 -22.46 1.81 -4.88
N LYS A 58 -22.08 0.59 -4.49
CA LYS A 58 -21.77 0.28 -3.08
C LYS A 58 -20.67 1.25 -2.70
N LYS A 59 -21.02 2.28 -1.92
CA LYS A 59 -20.08 3.29 -1.50
C LYS A 59 -18.95 2.52 -0.83
N GLU A 60 -17.74 2.62 -1.38
CA GLU A 60 -16.57 1.98 -0.79
C GLU A 60 -16.55 2.36 0.69
N ILE A 61 -16.42 1.35 1.54
CA ILE A 61 -16.35 1.57 2.99
C ILE A 61 -15.07 2.38 3.20
N ASP A 62 -15.20 3.53 3.85
CA ASP A 62 -14.04 4.33 4.26
C ASP A 62 -13.08 3.37 5.03
N PRO A 63 -11.83 3.16 4.56
CA PRO A 63 -10.89 2.25 5.22
C PRO A 63 -10.68 2.57 6.70
N ALA A 64 -10.87 3.85 7.06
CA ALA A 64 -10.80 4.31 8.44
C ALA A 64 -12.06 4.02 9.28
N PHE A 65 -13.06 3.30 8.73
CA PHE A 65 -14.26 2.91 9.49
C PHE A 65 -13.99 1.78 10.48
N LEU A 66 -13.08 0.87 10.13
CA LEU A 66 -12.63 -0.21 11.00
C LEU A 66 -11.30 0.16 11.64
N MET A 67 -11.21 0.07 12.97
CA MET A 67 -9.95 0.26 13.68
C MET A 67 -9.01 -0.89 13.35
N GLN A 68 -7.83 -0.57 12.80
CA GLN A 68 -6.79 -1.54 12.41
C GLN A 68 -5.55 -1.35 13.28
N ASN A 69 -4.92 -2.45 13.67
CA ASN A 69 -3.63 -2.41 14.33
C ASN A 69 -2.52 -2.50 13.30
N LEU A 70 -1.51 -1.66 13.43
CA LEU A 70 -0.35 -1.63 12.55
C LEU A 70 0.84 -2.35 13.19
N ALA A 71 1.44 -3.28 12.46
CA ALA A 71 2.70 -3.90 12.83
C ALA A 71 3.83 -3.23 12.04
N ILE A 72 4.72 -2.52 12.73
CA ILE A 72 5.81 -1.77 12.13
C ILE A 72 7.14 -2.35 12.59
N VAL A 73 8.02 -2.62 11.65
CA VAL A 73 9.38 -3.09 11.93
C VAL A 73 10.37 -2.01 11.58
N SER A 74 11.21 -1.60 12.52
CA SER A 74 12.31 -0.68 12.29
C SER A 74 13.63 -1.44 12.31
N VAL A 75 14.37 -1.41 11.21
CA VAL A 75 15.66 -2.06 11.07
C VAL A 75 16.73 -1.03 10.67
N GLY A 76 17.96 -1.24 11.10
CA GLY A 76 19.01 -0.33 10.67
C GLY A 76 20.18 -0.17 11.63
N ASP A 77 20.63 1.06 11.72
CA ASP A 77 21.81 1.46 12.45
C ASP A 77 21.48 2.15 13.79
N SER A 78 22.37 3.06 14.21
CA SER A 78 22.25 3.83 15.46
C SER A 78 21.04 4.77 15.48
N LEU A 79 20.56 5.24 14.33
CA LEU A 79 19.38 6.12 14.27
C LEU A 79 18.10 5.34 14.62
N THR A 80 17.98 4.12 14.13
CA THR A 80 16.88 3.22 14.51
C THR A 80 17.04 2.74 15.96
N GLN A 81 18.27 2.48 16.42
CA GLN A 81 18.49 2.13 17.84
C GLN A 81 18.14 3.28 18.79
N GLY A 82 18.22 4.53 18.34
CA GLY A 82 17.98 5.71 19.15
C GLY A 82 19.21 6.20 19.92
N VAL A 83 20.40 6.10 19.35
CA VAL A 83 21.62 6.64 19.99
C VAL A 83 21.52 8.16 20.06
N GLY A 84 21.66 8.74 21.26
CA GLY A 84 21.48 10.17 21.52
C GLY A 84 20.10 10.53 22.09
N ASP A 85 19.14 9.59 22.04
CA ASP A 85 17.85 9.71 22.71
C ASP A 85 18.03 9.54 24.23
N SER A 86 17.80 10.61 24.99
CA SER A 86 17.94 10.61 26.45
C SER A 86 16.84 9.83 27.15
N THR A 87 15.72 9.58 26.46
CA THR A 87 14.58 8.84 26.99
C THR A 87 14.78 7.33 26.95
N GLY A 88 15.72 6.86 26.11
CA GLY A 88 15.99 5.43 25.91
C GLY A 88 14.84 4.66 25.24
N LYS A 89 13.90 5.35 24.58
CA LYS A 89 12.71 4.73 23.96
C LYS A 89 12.91 4.37 22.49
N GLY A 90 14.08 4.63 21.89
CA GLY A 90 14.38 4.20 20.53
C GLY A 90 14.28 5.29 19.48
N GLY A 91 14.75 6.49 19.83
CA GLY A 91 14.93 7.59 18.88
C GLY A 91 13.61 8.09 18.29
N TYR A 92 13.45 8.01 16.97
CA TYR A 92 12.25 8.50 16.27
C TYR A 92 11.00 7.65 16.52
N VAL A 93 11.16 6.41 16.95
CA VAL A 93 10.07 5.42 17.07
C VAL A 93 8.91 5.93 17.92
N PRO A 94 9.09 6.36 19.21
CA PRO A 94 7.96 6.74 20.05
C PRO A 94 7.21 7.98 19.53
N TYR A 95 7.87 8.86 18.81
CA TYR A 95 7.22 10.02 18.21
C TYR A 95 6.34 9.61 17.02
N THR A 96 6.85 8.74 16.14
CA THR A 96 6.09 8.21 15.01
C THR A 96 4.89 7.37 15.47
N GLU A 97 5.09 6.49 16.45
CA GLU A 97 4.06 5.65 17.08
C GLU A 97 2.90 6.50 17.62
N THR A 98 3.23 7.47 18.49
CA THR A 98 2.23 8.38 19.08
C THR A 98 1.40 9.16 18.03
N LEU A 99 1.99 9.50 16.90
CA LEU A 99 1.29 10.23 15.84
C LEU A 99 0.42 9.30 15.00
N LEU A 100 0.89 8.09 14.70
CA LEU A 100 0.10 7.09 13.98
C LEU A 100 -1.13 6.67 14.77
N GLU A 101 -1.02 6.46 16.08
CA GLU A 101 -2.13 6.10 16.97
C GLU A 101 -3.22 7.17 17.05
N LYS A 102 -2.91 8.44 16.72
CA LYS A 102 -3.90 9.52 16.62
C LYS A 102 -4.65 9.53 15.29
N GLU A 103 -4.20 8.78 14.31
CA GLU A 103 -4.86 8.72 13.02
C GLU A 103 -6.18 7.95 13.08
N ARG A 104 -7.14 8.46 12.36
CA ARG A 104 -8.44 7.80 12.24
C ARG A 104 -8.30 6.45 11.54
N GLY A 105 -8.84 5.41 12.14
CA GLY A 105 -8.77 4.04 11.62
C GLY A 105 -7.61 3.23 12.18
N ILE A 106 -6.73 3.82 13.01
CA ILE A 106 -5.67 3.10 13.71
C ILE A 106 -6.07 2.88 15.16
N GLY A 107 -6.02 1.64 15.62
CA GLY A 107 -6.27 1.24 17.00
C GLY A 107 -4.99 1.21 17.83
N ASP A 108 -3.94 0.65 17.26
CA ASP A 108 -2.62 0.49 17.86
C ASP A 108 -1.55 0.52 16.76
N ALA A 109 -0.37 1.05 17.05
CA ALA A 109 0.76 1.08 16.13
C ALA A 109 2.00 0.50 16.84
N SER A 110 2.15 -0.81 16.80
CA SER A 110 3.25 -1.51 17.49
C SER A 110 4.55 -1.50 16.68
N PHE A 111 5.66 -1.19 17.33
CA PHE A 111 6.99 -1.18 16.73
C PHE A 111 7.89 -2.30 17.27
N ALA A 112 8.47 -3.09 16.35
CA ALA A 112 9.61 -3.95 16.65
C ALA A 112 10.90 -3.26 16.17
N ASN A 113 11.76 -2.85 17.12
CA ASN A 113 12.98 -2.10 16.84
C ASN A 113 14.21 -3.00 16.85
N TYR A 114 14.86 -3.13 15.69
CA TYR A 114 16.07 -3.94 15.46
C TYR A 114 17.28 -3.09 15.04
N GLY A 115 17.31 -1.83 15.43
CA GLY A 115 18.47 -0.95 15.20
C GLY A 115 19.71 -1.42 15.95
N VAL A 116 20.87 -1.33 15.31
CA VAL A 116 22.16 -1.71 15.91
C VAL A 116 23.19 -0.63 15.61
N ARG A 117 23.71 -0.01 16.68
CA ARG A 117 24.74 1.03 16.56
C ARG A 117 25.93 0.58 15.73
N GLY A 118 26.31 1.41 14.76
CA GLY A 118 27.48 1.18 13.93
C GLY A 118 27.25 0.24 12.74
N ASN A 119 26.02 -0.29 12.57
CA ASN A 119 25.72 -1.16 11.43
C ASN A 119 25.95 -0.43 10.10
N ARG A 120 26.68 -1.10 9.21
CA ARG A 120 26.76 -0.80 7.79
C ARG A 120 25.76 -1.66 7.03
N SER A 121 25.58 -1.33 5.75
CA SER A 121 24.67 -2.03 4.85
C SER A 121 24.91 -3.56 4.78
N ASP A 122 26.16 -4.02 4.79
CA ASP A 122 26.51 -5.46 4.81
C ASP A 122 26.14 -6.16 6.14
N GLN A 123 26.15 -5.42 7.24
CA GLN A 123 25.80 -5.94 8.57
C GLN A 123 24.29 -5.95 8.77
N LEU A 124 23.57 -4.93 8.26
CA LEU A 124 22.12 -4.94 8.22
C LEU A 124 21.61 -6.17 7.44
N LEU A 125 22.18 -6.45 6.27
CA LEU A 125 21.79 -7.63 5.48
C LEU A 125 21.96 -8.94 6.27
N LYS A 126 23.00 -9.05 7.10
CA LYS A 126 23.16 -10.21 8.00
C LYS A 126 22.09 -10.24 9.10
N LYS A 127 21.76 -9.09 9.69
CA LYS A 127 20.73 -8.97 10.74
C LYS A 127 19.35 -9.36 10.22
N LEU A 128 18.99 -8.97 8.98
CA LEU A 128 17.71 -9.35 8.36
C LEU A 128 17.53 -10.88 8.24
N LYS A 129 18.61 -11.62 8.14
CA LYS A 129 18.59 -13.10 8.01
C LYS A 129 18.41 -13.83 9.35
N THR A 130 18.33 -13.15 10.48
CA THR A 130 18.00 -13.79 11.75
C THR A 130 16.53 -14.18 11.78
N GLU A 131 16.20 -15.33 12.36
CA GLU A 131 14.81 -15.83 12.40
C GLU A 131 13.85 -14.84 13.05
N GLU A 132 14.30 -14.13 14.10
CA GLU A 132 13.51 -13.11 14.79
C GLU A 132 13.10 -11.97 13.85
N VAL A 133 14.06 -11.36 13.14
CA VAL A 133 13.80 -10.23 12.24
C VAL A 133 12.98 -10.68 11.03
N LYS A 134 13.30 -11.85 10.48
CA LYS A 134 12.56 -12.46 9.38
C LYS A 134 11.08 -12.67 9.74
N ALA A 135 10.81 -13.26 10.91
CA ALA A 135 9.44 -13.49 11.38
C ALA A 135 8.68 -12.17 11.57
N SER A 136 9.33 -11.16 12.15
CA SER A 136 8.70 -9.85 12.34
C SER A 136 8.38 -9.15 11.00
N ILE A 137 9.28 -9.22 10.01
CA ILE A 137 9.04 -8.63 8.68
C ILE A 137 7.91 -9.37 7.94
N ALA A 138 7.81 -10.69 8.10
CA ALA A 138 6.75 -11.48 7.46
C ALA A 138 5.33 -11.01 7.85
N GLU A 139 5.17 -10.51 9.07
CA GLU A 139 3.90 -10.04 9.64
C GLU A 139 3.76 -8.50 9.59
N ALA A 140 4.78 -7.78 9.10
CA ALA A 140 4.78 -6.33 9.13
C ALA A 140 3.90 -5.70 8.04
N ASP A 141 3.22 -4.62 8.38
CA ASP A 141 2.54 -3.73 7.43
C ASP A 141 3.52 -2.72 6.82
N LEU A 142 4.51 -2.30 7.62
CA LEU A 142 5.52 -1.30 7.27
C LEU A 142 6.89 -1.69 7.81
N VAL A 143 7.92 -1.54 6.99
CA VAL A 143 9.32 -1.62 7.42
C VAL A 143 9.98 -0.26 7.23
N LEU A 144 10.55 0.30 8.29
CA LEU A 144 11.37 1.51 8.26
C LEU A 144 12.84 1.13 8.33
N VAL A 145 13.65 1.74 7.47
CA VAL A 145 15.07 1.40 7.33
C VAL A 145 15.93 2.65 7.51
N THR A 146 16.94 2.59 8.39
CA THR A 146 18.04 3.57 8.44
C THR A 146 19.35 2.87 8.11
N ILE A 147 20.07 3.32 7.08
CA ILE A 147 21.35 2.70 6.70
C ILE A 147 22.15 3.58 5.75
N GLY A 148 23.45 3.44 5.75
CA GLY A 148 24.37 4.10 4.83
C GLY A 148 25.33 5.08 5.52
N GLY A 149 24.93 5.71 6.62
CA GLY A 149 25.80 6.63 7.35
C GLY A 149 27.12 5.98 7.81
N ASN A 150 27.07 4.75 8.31
CA ASN A 150 28.27 4.01 8.72
C ASN A 150 29.11 3.50 7.54
N ASP A 151 28.52 3.32 6.36
CA ASP A 151 29.25 3.02 5.12
C ASP A 151 30.11 4.23 4.70
N ILE A 152 29.56 5.44 4.77
CA ILE A 152 30.30 6.71 4.57
C ILE A 152 31.36 6.86 5.64
N MET A 153 31.02 6.68 6.91
CA MET A 153 31.97 6.82 8.03
C MET A 153 33.11 5.80 7.99
N LYS A 154 32.92 4.64 7.35
CA LYS A 154 34.02 3.72 7.08
C LYS A 154 35.06 4.37 6.19
N VAL A 155 34.66 5.02 5.10
CA VAL A 155 35.58 5.71 4.19
C VAL A 155 36.30 6.84 4.91
N VAL A 156 35.58 7.65 5.70
CA VAL A 156 36.16 8.74 6.48
C VAL A 156 37.24 8.22 7.43
N ARG A 157 36.97 7.16 8.19
CA ARG A 157 37.96 6.57 9.13
C ARG A 157 39.17 5.96 8.45
N GLU A 158 38.97 5.29 7.31
CA GLU A 158 40.05 4.63 6.57
C GLU A 158 40.95 5.64 5.81
N ASN A 159 40.42 6.83 5.49
CA ASN A 159 41.11 7.86 4.71
C ASN A 159 41.24 9.20 5.47
N PHE A 160 41.28 9.18 6.79
CA PHE A 160 41.21 10.39 7.64
C PHE A 160 42.28 11.45 7.31
N THR A 161 43.47 11.04 6.90
CA THR A 161 44.59 11.94 6.58
C THR A 161 44.53 12.52 5.16
N ALA A 162 43.75 11.92 4.27
CA ALA A 162 43.61 12.37 2.89
C ALA A 162 42.30 11.85 2.32
N LEU A 163 41.19 12.56 2.58
CA LEU A 163 39.87 12.20 2.04
C LEU A 163 39.93 12.14 0.52
N ASN A 164 39.47 11.03 -0.04
CA ASN A 164 39.53 10.73 -1.46
C ASN A 164 38.14 10.45 -2.00
N LEU A 165 37.62 11.30 -2.89
CA LEU A 165 36.31 11.14 -3.53
C LEU A 165 36.13 9.80 -4.24
N GLN A 166 37.24 9.23 -4.80
CA GLN A 166 37.18 7.91 -5.44
C GLN A 166 36.87 6.80 -4.44
N ALA A 167 37.34 6.90 -3.19
CA ALA A 167 37.02 5.93 -2.13
C ALA A 167 35.52 5.96 -1.77
N PHE A 168 34.92 7.16 -1.70
CA PHE A 168 33.48 7.30 -1.51
C PHE A 168 32.70 6.71 -2.67
N ALA A 169 33.08 6.97 -3.92
CA ALA A 169 32.45 6.41 -5.10
C ALA A 169 32.52 4.87 -5.13
N GLN A 170 33.65 4.29 -4.69
CA GLN A 170 33.80 2.83 -4.60
C GLN A 170 32.93 2.23 -3.49
N GLN A 171 32.90 2.86 -2.31
CA GLN A 171 32.04 2.42 -1.20
C GLN A 171 30.57 2.57 -1.55
N LYS A 172 30.18 3.62 -2.30
CA LYS A 172 28.81 3.82 -2.78
C LYS A 172 28.34 2.62 -3.62
N LYS A 173 29.17 2.10 -4.54
CA LYS A 173 28.82 0.88 -5.32
C LYS A 173 28.56 -0.33 -4.41
N THR A 174 29.33 -0.45 -3.32
CA THR A 174 29.11 -1.52 -2.33
C THR A 174 27.80 -1.31 -1.58
N TYR A 175 27.50 -0.06 -1.20
CA TYR A 175 26.24 0.31 -0.56
C TYR A 175 25.05 0.05 -1.48
N GLU A 176 25.12 0.46 -2.75
CA GLU A 176 24.09 0.21 -3.76
C GLU A 176 23.72 -1.27 -3.82
N LYS A 177 24.75 -2.12 -3.99
CA LYS A 177 24.53 -3.57 -4.02
C LYS A 177 23.89 -4.10 -2.74
N ASN A 178 24.41 -3.69 -1.58
CA ASN A 178 23.88 -4.14 -0.31
C ASN A 178 22.45 -3.63 -0.06
N LEU A 179 22.14 -2.38 -0.44
CA LEU A 179 20.79 -1.82 -0.34
C LEU A 179 19.81 -2.60 -1.24
N GLN A 180 20.22 -2.94 -2.45
CA GLN A 180 19.44 -3.80 -3.33
C GLN A 180 19.15 -5.14 -2.67
N ASP A 181 20.16 -5.80 -2.12
CA ASP A 181 20.01 -7.09 -1.44
C ASP A 181 19.11 -6.95 -0.18
N VAL A 182 19.18 -5.82 0.55
CA VAL A 182 18.30 -5.51 1.70
C VAL A 182 16.84 -5.40 1.24
N LEU A 183 16.56 -4.59 0.24
CA LEU A 183 15.20 -4.39 -0.28
C LEU A 183 14.62 -5.69 -0.81
N GLN A 184 15.41 -6.46 -1.58
CA GLN A 184 15.01 -7.75 -2.09
C GLN A 184 14.71 -8.73 -0.95
N THR A 185 15.58 -8.82 0.06
CA THR A 185 15.38 -9.72 1.22
C THR A 185 14.10 -9.38 1.98
N ILE A 186 13.81 -8.10 2.20
CA ILE A 186 12.57 -7.68 2.87
C ILE A 186 11.36 -8.10 2.01
N LYS A 187 11.40 -7.88 0.69
CA LYS A 187 10.32 -8.26 -0.23
C LYS A 187 10.15 -9.77 -0.39
N GLU A 188 11.21 -10.55 -0.25
CA GLU A 188 11.13 -12.02 -0.22
C GLU A 188 10.41 -12.53 1.03
N TYR A 189 10.58 -11.85 2.18
CA TYR A 189 9.88 -12.21 3.41
C TYR A 189 8.42 -11.75 3.41
N ASN A 190 8.14 -10.56 2.84
CA ASN A 190 6.80 -10.02 2.74
C ASN A 190 6.64 -9.19 1.45
N PRO A 191 6.09 -9.77 0.36
CA PRO A 191 5.95 -9.07 -0.92
C PRO A 191 5.05 -7.82 -0.88
N ARG A 192 4.10 -7.78 0.06
CA ARG A 192 3.13 -6.67 0.18
C ARG A 192 3.61 -5.53 1.06
N VAL A 193 4.59 -5.77 1.93
CA VAL A 193 5.04 -4.79 2.93
C VAL A 193 5.42 -3.45 2.30
N LYS A 194 5.04 -2.36 2.93
CA LYS A 194 5.53 -1.02 2.57
C LYS A 194 6.93 -0.82 3.16
N ILE A 195 7.85 -0.21 2.42
CA ILE A 195 9.22 0.03 2.90
C ILE A 195 9.53 1.53 2.82
N GLY A 196 9.79 2.15 3.95
CA GLY A 196 10.29 3.52 4.07
C GLY A 196 11.78 3.53 4.36
N LEU A 197 12.59 4.05 3.44
CA LEU A 197 14.01 4.30 3.69
C LEU A 197 14.22 5.73 4.15
N ILE A 198 14.73 5.89 5.36
CA ILE A 198 15.06 7.18 5.95
C ILE A 198 16.41 7.63 5.40
N GLY A 199 16.47 8.83 4.85
CA GLY A 199 17.64 9.40 4.21
C GLY A 199 18.76 9.74 5.19
N LEU A 200 19.90 10.06 4.62
CA LEU A 200 21.08 10.54 5.33
C LEU A 200 21.00 12.06 5.49
N TYR A 201 21.50 12.57 6.57
CA TYR A 201 21.74 13.99 6.80
C TYR A 201 23.24 14.23 7.03
N ASN A 202 23.71 15.47 6.84
CA ASN A 202 25.07 15.85 7.12
C ASN A 202 25.25 16.29 8.59
N PRO A 203 25.87 15.48 9.46
CA PRO A 203 26.10 15.86 10.86
C PRO A 203 27.24 16.88 11.01
N PHE A 204 28.02 17.14 9.98
CA PHE A 204 29.24 17.94 10.03
C PHE A 204 29.04 19.40 9.64
N LEU A 205 27.83 19.82 9.26
CA LEU A 205 27.53 21.20 8.82
C LEU A 205 28.02 22.26 9.81
N THR A 206 27.85 22.01 11.11
CA THR A 206 28.27 22.96 12.16
C THR A 206 29.77 23.10 12.26
N TRP A 207 30.54 22.06 11.92
CA TRP A 207 32.00 22.02 12.13
C TRP A 207 32.81 22.20 10.86
N PHE A 208 32.24 21.83 9.73
CA PHE A 208 32.87 21.78 8.41
C PHE A 208 31.97 22.40 7.33
N SER A 209 31.35 23.55 7.68
CA SER A 209 30.45 24.29 6.75
C SER A 209 31.13 24.64 5.41
N ASP A 210 32.45 24.75 5.41
CA ASP A 210 33.25 25.10 4.22
C ASP A 210 33.57 23.88 3.33
N ILE A 211 33.27 22.65 3.79
CA ILE A 211 33.54 21.40 3.01
C ILE A 211 32.30 20.99 2.26
N ARG A 212 32.04 21.62 1.11
CA ARG A 212 30.89 21.33 0.25
C ARG A 212 30.86 19.89 -0.26
N GLU A 213 32.01 19.23 -0.37
CA GLU A 213 32.16 17.86 -0.82
C GLU A 213 31.40 16.86 0.06
N ILE A 214 31.20 17.15 1.35
CA ILE A 214 30.44 16.29 2.27
C ILE A 214 28.94 16.36 1.91
N ASP A 215 28.41 17.56 1.66
CA ASP A 215 27.02 17.73 1.23
C ASP A 215 26.76 17.06 -0.12
N GLU A 216 27.71 17.20 -1.06
CA GLU A 216 27.64 16.54 -2.36
C GLU A 216 27.61 15.01 -2.20
N ILE A 217 28.41 14.43 -1.33
CA ILE A 217 28.45 13.01 -1.04
C ILE A 217 27.11 12.56 -0.44
N MET A 218 26.59 13.26 0.58
CA MET A 218 25.30 12.92 1.21
C MET A 218 24.16 12.99 0.20
N SER A 219 24.10 14.08 -0.58
CA SER A 219 23.10 14.26 -1.62
C SER A 219 23.15 13.15 -2.69
N ASP A 220 24.35 12.81 -3.16
CA ASP A 220 24.57 11.75 -4.17
C ASP A 220 24.16 10.37 -3.63
N TRP A 221 24.42 10.06 -2.36
CA TRP A 221 24.00 8.81 -1.74
C TRP A 221 22.48 8.78 -1.51
N ASN A 222 21.87 9.88 -1.10
CA ASN A 222 20.42 10.01 -1.00
C ASN A 222 19.75 9.84 -2.37
N GLN A 223 20.30 10.45 -3.43
CA GLN A 223 19.79 10.29 -4.79
C GLN A 223 19.91 8.84 -5.28
N THR A 224 21.02 8.19 -4.98
CA THR A 224 21.22 6.76 -5.24
C THR A 224 20.14 5.93 -4.56
N SER A 225 19.89 6.17 -3.28
CA SER A 225 18.85 5.49 -2.51
C SER A 225 17.45 5.70 -3.11
N LYS A 226 17.10 6.93 -3.51
CA LYS A 226 15.84 7.25 -4.21
C LYS A 226 15.71 6.48 -5.52
N THR A 227 16.80 6.41 -6.29
CA THR A 227 16.84 5.65 -7.57
C THR A 227 16.67 4.15 -7.34
N MET A 228 17.29 3.59 -6.30
CA MET A 228 17.13 2.17 -5.95
C MET A 228 15.69 1.85 -5.55
N LEU A 229 15.08 2.68 -4.69
CA LEU A 229 13.69 2.51 -4.27
C LEU A 229 12.72 2.53 -5.45
N SER A 230 12.93 3.39 -6.45
CA SER A 230 12.04 3.51 -7.62
C SER A 230 11.94 2.21 -8.45
N GLN A 231 12.82 1.23 -8.22
CA GLN A 231 12.80 -0.08 -8.89
C GLN A 231 11.88 -1.09 -8.20
N TYR A 232 11.36 -0.76 -7.01
CA TYR A 232 10.51 -1.63 -6.20
C TYR A 232 9.15 -0.99 -5.95
N SER A 233 8.10 -1.76 -6.06
CA SER A 233 6.76 -1.34 -5.64
C SER A 233 6.67 -1.22 -4.11
N ASN A 234 5.76 -0.38 -3.63
CA ASN A 234 5.51 -0.20 -2.21
C ASN A 234 6.76 0.25 -1.43
N THR A 235 7.54 1.15 -2.02
CA THR A 235 8.70 1.76 -1.38
C THR A 235 8.64 3.27 -1.46
N PHE A 236 9.18 3.95 -0.47
CA PHE A 236 9.26 5.41 -0.45
C PHE A 236 10.50 5.88 0.31
N PHE A 237 10.93 7.09 0.02
CA PHE A 237 12.06 7.73 0.66
C PHE A 237 11.57 8.78 1.65
N VAL A 238 12.14 8.82 2.85
CA VAL A 238 11.88 9.84 3.86
C VAL A 238 13.08 10.76 3.92
N ASP A 239 12.95 11.95 3.34
CA ASP A 239 14.02 12.95 3.37
C ASP A 239 14.06 13.63 4.75
N VAL A 240 15.22 13.60 5.38
CA VAL A 240 15.47 14.20 6.71
C VAL A 240 16.64 15.19 6.72
N ASP A 241 17.30 15.38 5.57
CA ASP A 241 18.51 16.20 5.47
C ASP A 241 18.23 17.67 5.83
N ASP A 242 17.14 18.23 5.31
CA ASP A 242 16.73 19.61 5.58
C ASP A 242 16.45 19.89 7.08
N ILE A 243 16.08 18.88 7.86
CA ILE A 243 15.83 19.01 9.30
C ILE A 243 17.09 19.50 10.01
N PHE A 244 18.25 18.95 9.63
CA PHE A 244 19.53 19.25 10.27
C PHE A 244 20.29 20.42 9.65
N GLN A 245 19.73 21.05 8.61
CA GLN A 245 20.29 22.25 7.96
C GLN A 245 19.74 23.56 8.55
N THR A 246 18.82 23.47 9.53
CA THR A 246 18.17 24.65 10.12
C THR A 246 19.14 25.43 10.99
N GLU A 247 19.46 26.68 10.61
CA GLU A 247 20.32 27.56 11.40
C GLU A 247 19.71 27.84 12.79
N GLY A 248 20.58 27.85 13.79
CA GLY A 248 20.24 28.26 15.16
C GLY A 248 19.65 27.16 16.05
N GLU A 249 19.39 26.00 15.55
CA GLU A 249 18.92 24.85 16.33
C GLU A 249 20.04 23.82 16.54
N ASN A 250 20.26 23.41 17.80
CA ASN A 250 21.15 22.29 18.08
C ASN A 250 20.32 21.01 18.16
N LEU A 251 20.23 20.27 17.06
CA LEU A 251 19.49 19.01 16.93
C LEU A 251 20.36 17.76 17.15
N LEU A 252 21.67 17.95 17.39
CA LEU A 252 22.61 16.87 17.61
C LEU A 252 22.90 16.65 19.10
N TYR A 253 23.17 15.40 19.42
CA TYR A 253 23.63 14.97 20.75
C TYR A 253 25.07 15.43 21.02
N THR A 254 25.57 15.17 22.20
CA THR A 254 26.91 15.62 22.66
C THR A 254 28.07 15.01 21.85
N ASP A 255 27.81 13.97 21.05
CA ASP A 255 28.78 13.39 20.13
C ASP A 255 28.81 14.09 18.76
N TYR A 256 27.96 15.11 18.56
CA TYR A 256 27.85 15.91 17.35
C TYR A 256 27.61 15.11 16.08
N PHE A 257 27.03 13.93 16.23
CA PHE A 257 26.79 13.03 15.13
C PHE A 257 25.36 12.49 15.12
N HIS A 258 24.89 12.02 16.28
CA HIS A 258 23.53 11.48 16.40
C HIS A 258 22.54 12.59 16.77
N PRO A 259 21.26 12.45 16.40
CA PRO A 259 20.23 13.37 16.86
C PRO A 259 20.09 13.34 18.38
N ASN A 260 19.79 14.49 18.97
CA ASN A 260 19.25 14.57 20.33
C ASN A 260 17.74 14.34 20.34
N ASP A 261 17.09 14.46 21.48
CA ASP A 261 15.63 14.24 21.63
C ASP A 261 14.82 15.10 20.65
N GLN A 262 15.19 16.38 20.50
CA GLN A 262 14.50 17.29 19.56
C GLN A 262 14.76 16.91 18.10
N GLY A 263 15.96 16.47 17.76
CA GLY A 263 16.29 15.94 16.44
C GLY A 263 15.46 14.70 16.11
N TYR A 264 15.33 13.77 17.05
CA TYR A 264 14.50 12.58 16.90
C TYR A 264 13.00 12.90 16.83
N GLU A 265 12.51 13.86 17.59
CA GLU A 265 11.13 14.33 17.47
C GLU A 265 10.83 14.86 16.06
N LYS A 266 11.69 15.71 15.51
CA LYS A 266 11.54 16.22 14.14
C LYS A 266 11.61 15.11 13.10
N MET A 267 12.53 14.14 13.26
CA MET A 267 12.58 12.96 12.40
C MET A 267 11.30 12.13 12.48
N GLY A 268 10.81 11.87 13.70
CA GLY A 268 9.58 11.10 13.92
C GLY A 268 8.36 11.77 13.27
N ASN A 269 8.24 13.09 13.40
CA ASN A 269 7.20 13.87 12.73
C ASN A 269 7.30 13.76 11.21
N ARG A 270 8.48 13.90 10.62
CA ARG A 270 8.71 13.77 9.18
C ARG A 270 8.39 12.35 8.69
N ILE A 271 8.82 11.31 9.43
CA ILE A 271 8.52 9.92 9.10
C ILE A 271 7.00 9.69 9.08
N TYR A 272 6.30 10.15 10.12
CA TYR A 272 4.85 10.08 10.20
C TYR A 272 4.16 10.76 9.00
N GLU A 273 4.54 12.00 8.66
CA GLU A 273 3.96 12.73 7.54
C GLU A 273 4.12 11.97 6.22
N VAL A 274 5.32 11.45 5.95
CA VAL A 274 5.59 10.71 4.71
C VAL A 274 4.88 9.34 4.71
N VAL A 275 4.83 8.62 5.83
CA VAL A 275 4.07 7.37 5.96
C VAL A 275 2.59 7.62 5.70
N LYS A 276 2.03 8.67 6.28
CA LYS A 276 0.63 9.07 6.07
C LYS A 276 0.33 9.34 4.60
N GLU A 277 1.20 10.08 3.92
CA GLU A 277 1.04 10.43 2.50
C GLU A 277 1.24 9.23 1.56
N ARG A 278 2.23 8.37 1.84
CA ARG A 278 2.75 7.38 0.88
C ARG A 278 2.30 5.94 1.12
N ALA A 279 1.85 5.61 2.32
CA ALA A 279 1.65 4.22 2.68
C ALA A 279 0.34 3.96 3.45
N LEU A 280 -0.07 4.86 4.33
CA LEU A 280 -1.10 4.58 5.33
C LEU A 280 -2.45 4.20 4.71
N THR A 281 -2.91 4.94 3.71
CA THR A 281 -4.20 4.65 3.05
C THR A 281 -4.19 3.26 2.41
N ASP A 282 -3.10 2.90 1.72
CA ASP A 282 -2.98 1.59 1.09
C ASP A 282 -2.94 0.46 2.13
N ILE A 283 -2.21 0.66 3.23
CA ILE A 283 -2.15 -0.32 4.34
C ILE A 283 -3.55 -0.55 4.92
N LEU A 284 -4.29 0.52 5.23
CA LEU A 284 -5.64 0.42 5.79
C LEU A 284 -6.62 -0.26 4.82
N LEU A 285 -6.52 0.03 3.52
CA LEU A 285 -7.31 -0.62 2.48
C LEU A 285 -7.00 -2.12 2.40
N GLU A 286 -5.73 -2.49 2.31
CA GLU A 286 -5.30 -3.90 2.25
C GLU A 286 -5.81 -4.67 3.48
N LYS A 287 -5.65 -4.14 4.70
CA LYS A 287 -6.14 -4.76 5.94
C LYS A 287 -7.67 -4.87 6.00
N SER A 288 -8.39 -3.89 5.49
CA SER A 288 -9.86 -3.94 5.45
C SER A 288 -10.41 -4.98 4.48
N MET A 289 -9.63 -5.39 3.48
CA MET A 289 -9.99 -6.46 2.55
C MET A 289 -9.65 -7.85 3.08
N ASP A 290 -8.66 -7.97 3.96
CA ASP A 290 -8.24 -9.23 4.58
C ASP A 290 -9.06 -9.55 5.86
N SER A 291 -9.90 -8.61 6.36
CA SER A 291 -10.77 -8.73 7.55
C SER A 291 -12.17 -9.23 7.17
#